data_ff104ee72155212adae111d26609fc32
#
_entry.id   ff104ee72155212adae111d26609fc32
#
_cell.length_a   1.000
_cell.length_b   1.000
_cell.length_c   1.000
_cell.angle_alpha   90.00
_cell.angle_beta   90.00
_cell.angle_gamma   90.00
#
_symmetry.space_group_name_H-M   'P 1'
#
loop_
_entity.id
_entity.type
_entity.pdbx_description
1 polymer ?
#
loop_
_entity_poly.entity_id
_entity_poly.type
_entity_poly.pdbx_seq_one_letter_code
_entity_poly.pdbx_strand_id
1 'polypeptide(L)'
;LVIVPSLLKAGFVFGGSGGSGVLIVPDAKSGKWSEPAFYTIGSVSFGLQIGGEAAEVIMMVRTQKAVDKLLTSSFKLGGDTSVSVGPVGTGAKSNVVADIFSFSRSKGAFAGLALDGSVVTTRDKWNAAYYGKPASPVDILVTHSVSNPGSAELSKTVAKYAK
;
A
#
# COMPACT_ATOMS: atom_id res chain seq x y z
N LEU A 1 1.57 6.27 -3.37
CA LEU A 1 1.66 5.75 -2.00
C LEU A 1 0.55 4.74 -1.73
N VAL A 2 0.90 3.60 -1.13
CA VAL A 2 -0.06 2.67 -0.54
C VAL A 2 0.02 2.81 0.98
N ILE A 3 -1.12 3.04 1.61
CA ILE A 3 -1.23 3.26 3.05
C ILE A 3 -2.12 2.16 3.63
N VAL A 4 -1.55 1.35 4.53
CA VAL A 4 -2.26 0.27 5.24
C VAL A 4 -2.25 0.60 6.73
N PRO A 5 -3.34 1.14 7.29
CA PRO A 5 -3.38 1.59 8.67
C PRO A 5 -3.21 0.46 9.69
N SER A 6 -3.60 -0.74 9.31
CA SER A 6 -3.45 -1.91 10.19
C SER A 6 -3.22 -3.17 9.35
N LEU A 7 -2.00 -3.67 9.35
CA LEU A 7 -1.64 -4.98 8.84
C LEU A 7 -1.53 -5.92 10.04
N LEU A 8 -2.46 -6.85 10.15
CA LEU A 8 -2.47 -7.85 11.20
C LEU A 8 -1.62 -9.04 10.78
N LYS A 9 -0.75 -9.49 11.68
CA LYS A 9 0.03 -10.71 11.54
C LYS A 9 -0.35 -11.65 12.66
N ALA A 10 -0.56 -12.89 12.34
CA ALA A 10 -0.79 -13.96 13.31
C ALA A 10 -0.16 -15.25 12.84
N GLY A 11 0.35 -16.06 13.76
CA GLY A 11 0.93 -17.35 13.43
C GLY A 11 1.25 -18.21 14.63
N PHE A 12 1.20 -19.53 14.35
CA PHE A 12 1.67 -20.60 15.25
C PHE A 12 2.17 -21.71 14.39
N VAL A 13 3.20 -22.08 13.95
CA VAL A 13 3.66 -23.04 12.92
C VAL A 13 3.33 -22.57 11.50
N PHE A 14 2.04 -22.20 11.25
CA PHE A 14 1.59 -21.51 10.05
C PHE A 14 1.22 -20.09 10.43
N GLY A 15 1.60 -19.14 9.63
CA GLY A 15 1.31 -17.74 9.86
C GLY A 15 0.71 -17.08 8.62
N GLY A 16 0.11 -15.94 8.83
CA GLY A 16 -0.40 -15.11 7.79
C GLY A 16 -0.42 -13.64 8.20
N SER A 17 -0.50 -12.78 7.22
CA SER A 17 -0.77 -11.37 7.45
C SER A 17 -1.90 -10.92 6.54
N GLY A 18 -2.66 -9.95 7.00
CA GLY A 18 -3.74 -9.38 6.22
C GLY A 18 -4.08 -7.97 6.70
N GLY A 19 -4.37 -7.11 5.75
CA GLY A 19 -4.80 -5.74 6.02
C GLY A 19 -5.47 -5.11 4.82
N SER A 20 -6.17 -4.03 5.06
CA SER A 20 -6.78 -3.21 4.03
C SER A 20 -6.17 -1.82 4.05
N GLY A 21 -6.03 -1.25 2.88
CA GLY A 21 -5.45 0.06 2.73
C GLY A 21 -5.94 0.76 1.48
N VAL A 22 -5.35 1.90 1.21
CA VAL A 22 -5.65 2.72 0.05
C VAL A 22 -4.40 2.98 -0.77
N LEU A 23 -4.57 3.02 -2.08
CA LEU A 23 -3.58 3.55 -3.02
C LEU A 23 -4.01 4.94 -3.43
N ILE A 24 -3.10 5.89 -3.39
CA ILE A 24 -3.22 7.22 -3.96
C ILE A 24 -1.99 7.51 -4.81
N VAL A 25 -2.19 8.21 -5.91
CA VAL A 25 -1.12 8.58 -6.85
C VAL A 25 -1.11 10.09 -7.06
N PRO A 26 0.06 10.72 -7.22
CA PRO A 26 0.13 12.12 -7.62
C PRO A 26 -0.19 12.25 -9.11
N ASP A 27 -1.02 13.19 -9.46
CA ASP A 27 -1.21 13.60 -10.84
C ASP A 27 0.01 14.40 -11.31
N ALA A 28 0.69 13.91 -12.33
CA ALA A 28 1.91 14.52 -12.85
C ALA A 28 1.70 15.95 -13.43
N LYS A 29 0.48 16.29 -13.86
CA LYS A 29 0.14 17.59 -14.46
C LYS A 29 -0.23 18.62 -13.41
N SER A 30 -1.09 18.26 -12.46
CA SER A 30 -1.62 19.17 -11.46
C SER A 30 -0.88 19.15 -10.13
N GLY A 31 -0.08 18.11 -9.87
CA GLY A 31 0.57 17.88 -8.57
C GLY A 31 -0.41 17.51 -7.44
N LYS A 32 -1.68 17.37 -7.76
CA LYS A 32 -2.70 16.96 -6.79
C LYS A 32 -2.68 15.44 -6.62
N TRP A 33 -3.05 14.98 -5.45
CA TRP A 33 -3.21 13.54 -5.18
C TRP A 33 -4.57 13.07 -5.68
N SER A 34 -4.60 11.84 -6.20
CA SER A 34 -5.83 11.20 -6.67
C SER A 34 -6.77 10.89 -5.50
N GLU A 35 -8.00 10.55 -5.85
CA GLU A 35 -8.91 9.86 -4.95
C GLU A 35 -8.33 8.49 -4.50
N PRO A 36 -8.70 7.96 -3.31
CA PRO A 36 -8.20 6.70 -2.81
C PRO A 36 -8.87 5.49 -3.47
N ALA A 37 -8.07 4.57 -3.99
CA ALA A 37 -8.54 3.25 -4.39
C ALA A 37 -8.25 2.22 -3.28
N PHE A 38 -9.24 1.41 -2.92
CA PHE A 38 -9.16 0.46 -1.81
C PHE A 38 -8.58 -0.87 -2.25
N TYR A 39 -7.66 -1.40 -1.43
CA TYR A 39 -6.96 -2.66 -1.65
C TYR A 39 -6.90 -3.50 -0.38
N THR A 40 -6.72 -4.79 -0.56
CA THR A 40 -6.34 -5.73 0.50
C THR A 40 -4.93 -6.24 0.22
N ILE A 41 -4.13 -6.38 1.25
CA ILE A 41 -2.83 -7.07 1.21
C ILE A 41 -2.95 -8.29 2.10
N GLY A 42 -2.50 -9.43 1.60
CA GLY A 42 -2.47 -10.68 2.36
C GLY A 42 -1.27 -11.53 2.02
N SER A 43 -0.74 -12.24 3.00
CA SER A 43 0.31 -13.24 2.79
C SER A 43 0.09 -14.45 3.68
N VAL A 44 0.59 -15.59 3.23
CA VAL A 44 0.77 -16.80 4.05
C VAL A 44 2.25 -16.99 4.28
N SER A 45 2.64 -17.28 5.49
CA SER A 45 4.02 -17.58 5.85
C SER A 45 4.12 -18.89 6.62
N PHE A 46 5.24 -19.59 6.42
CA PHE A 46 5.61 -20.79 7.18
C PHE A 46 6.77 -20.41 8.09
N GLY A 47 6.66 -20.65 9.38
CA GLY A 47 7.74 -20.38 10.31
C GLY A 47 7.28 -20.35 11.77
N LEU A 48 8.24 -20.47 12.66
CA LEU A 48 8.05 -20.48 14.12
C LEU A 48 7.83 -19.04 14.65
N GLN A 49 6.80 -18.35 14.17
CA GLN A 49 6.35 -17.10 14.80
C GLN A 49 5.12 -17.38 15.64
N ILE A 50 5.26 -17.23 16.95
CA ILE A 50 4.15 -17.33 17.91
C ILE A 50 3.74 -15.91 18.25
N GLY A 51 2.47 -15.58 18.01
CA GLY A 51 1.91 -14.31 18.43
C GLY A 51 1.08 -13.60 17.39
N GLY A 52 0.50 -12.49 17.79
CA GLY A 52 -0.23 -11.55 16.95
C GLY A 52 0.41 -10.17 17.05
N GLU A 53 0.56 -9.50 15.92
CA GLU A 53 1.09 -8.15 15.82
C GLU A 53 0.27 -7.33 14.84
N ALA A 54 0.07 -6.06 15.16
CA ALA A 54 -0.50 -5.09 14.23
C ALA A 54 0.57 -4.05 13.86
N ALA A 55 0.71 -3.77 12.58
CA ALA A 55 1.63 -2.77 12.07
C ALA A 55 0.91 -1.79 11.12
N GLU A 56 1.26 -0.53 11.21
CA GLU A 56 0.96 0.45 10.17
C GLU A 56 2.01 0.30 9.06
N VAL A 57 1.58 0.27 7.81
CA VAL A 57 2.49 0.11 6.67
C VAL A 57 2.26 1.20 5.64
N ILE A 58 3.34 1.78 5.18
CA ILE A 58 3.36 2.68 4.02
C ILE A 58 4.28 2.07 2.97
N MET A 59 3.79 1.95 1.74
CA MET A 59 4.61 1.54 0.60
C MET A 59 4.77 2.72 -0.36
N MET A 60 6.02 3.07 -0.62
CA MET A 60 6.39 4.07 -1.61
C MET A 60 6.64 3.38 -2.94
N VAL A 61 5.75 3.59 -3.90
CA VAL A 61 5.86 3.07 -5.26
C VAL A 61 6.70 4.03 -6.08
N ARG A 62 7.79 3.54 -6.68
CA ARG A 62 8.80 4.37 -7.33
C ARG A 62 8.85 4.23 -8.85
N THR A 63 8.35 3.14 -9.39
CA THR A 63 8.42 2.87 -10.83
C THR A 63 7.05 2.85 -11.47
N GLN A 64 6.97 3.25 -12.74
CA GLN A 64 5.74 3.17 -13.52
C GLN A 64 5.27 1.72 -13.64
N LYS A 65 6.20 0.78 -13.81
CA LYS A 65 5.91 -0.66 -13.82
C LYS A 65 5.11 -1.11 -12.60
N ALA A 66 5.49 -0.64 -11.40
CA ALA A 66 4.77 -0.99 -10.18
C ALA A 66 3.40 -0.29 -10.11
N VAL A 67 3.28 0.94 -10.58
CA VAL A 67 1.98 1.61 -10.71
C VAL A 67 1.07 0.84 -11.65
N ASP A 68 1.55 0.43 -12.82
CA ASP A 68 0.76 -0.31 -13.80
C ASP A 68 0.26 -1.65 -13.23
N LYS A 69 1.08 -2.32 -12.43
CA LYS A 69 0.67 -3.55 -11.73
C LYS A 69 -0.41 -3.27 -10.68
N LEU A 70 -0.33 -2.15 -9.97
CA LEU A 70 -1.35 -1.74 -9.01
C LEU A 70 -2.70 -1.40 -9.66
N LEU A 71 -2.73 -1.10 -10.94
CA LEU A 71 -3.97 -0.90 -11.69
C LEU A 71 -4.66 -2.22 -12.10
N THR A 72 -3.97 -3.35 -11.97
CA THR A 72 -4.56 -4.67 -12.20
C THR A 72 -5.37 -5.14 -10.98
N SER A 73 -6.25 -6.10 -11.16
CA SER A 73 -7.12 -6.60 -10.08
C SER A 73 -6.37 -7.31 -8.96
N SER A 74 -5.21 -7.89 -9.27
CA SER A 74 -4.36 -8.60 -8.29
C SER A 74 -2.94 -8.73 -8.81
N PHE A 75 -1.95 -8.61 -7.93
CA PHE A 75 -0.54 -8.87 -8.24
C PHE A 75 0.22 -9.31 -6.98
N LYS A 76 1.39 -9.95 -7.21
CA LYS A 76 2.25 -10.47 -6.14
C LYS A 76 3.47 -9.57 -5.95
N LEU A 77 3.67 -9.12 -4.72
CA LEU A 77 4.87 -8.40 -4.31
C LEU A 77 6.07 -9.35 -4.27
N GLY A 78 7.21 -8.90 -4.77
CA GLY A 78 8.43 -9.74 -4.87
C GLY A 78 8.46 -10.68 -6.08
N GLY A 79 7.30 -10.93 -6.71
CA GLY A 79 7.21 -11.69 -7.97
C GLY A 79 7.08 -10.77 -9.18
N ASP A 80 5.96 -10.02 -9.21
CA ASP A 80 5.66 -9.09 -10.30
C ASP A 80 6.41 -7.77 -10.20
N THR A 81 6.73 -7.35 -8.98
CA THR A 81 7.47 -6.12 -8.67
C THR A 81 8.47 -6.37 -7.56
N SER A 82 9.63 -5.74 -7.62
CA SER A 82 10.61 -5.82 -6.54
C SER A 82 10.18 -4.96 -5.35
N VAL A 83 10.26 -5.53 -4.16
CA VAL A 83 9.96 -4.85 -2.90
C VAL A 83 11.19 -4.89 -2.00
N SER A 84 11.50 -3.80 -1.37
CA SER A 84 12.56 -3.71 -0.38
C SER A 84 12.08 -2.97 0.85
N VAL A 85 12.69 -3.29 1.97
CA VAL A 85 12.53 -2.50 3.19
C VAL A 85 13.13 -1.12 2.98
N GLY A 86 12.37 -0.08 3.25
CA GLY A 86 12.85 1.29 3.15
C GLY A 86 13.93 1.57 4.20
N PRO A 87 14.86 2.48 3.88
CA PRO A 87 15.87 2.90 4.83
C PRO A 87 15.23 3.59 6.02
N VAL A 88 15.51 3.12 7.23
CA VAL A 88 15.02 3.69 8.49
C VAL A 88 16.19 4.17 9.35
N GLY A 89 16.04 5.33 9.97
CA GLY A 89 17.05 5.94 10.85
C GLY A 89 17.84 7.07 10.21
N THR A 90 18.53 7.83 11.07
CA THR A 90 19.37 8.96 10.65
C THR A 90 20.58 8.49 9.87
N GLY A 91 20.76 8.97 8.65
CA GLY A 91 21.90 8.62 7.80
C GLY A 91 21.76 7.30 7.03
N ALA A 92 20.61 6.66 7.08
CA ALA A 92 20.36 5.44 6.30
C ALA A 92 20.42 5.75 4.79
N LYS A 93 21.46 5.26 4.13
CA LYS A 93 21.61 5.28 2.68
C LYS A 93 21.32 3.88 2.17
N SER A 94 20.41 3.74 1.23
CA SER A 94 20.18 2.47 0.54
C SER A 94 20.63 2.59 -0.90
N ASN A 95 21.56 1.73 -1.29
CA ASN A 95 21.93 1.52 -2.70
C ASN A 95 21.01 0.49 -3.37
N VAL A 96 19.98 0.02 -2.67
CA VAL A 96 19.01 -0.94 -3.19
C VAL A 96 18.09 -0.25 -4.17
N VAL A 97 18.04 -0.78 -5.37
CA VAL A 97 17.05 -0.38 -6.39
C VAL A 97 15.87 -1.31 -6.27
N ALA A 98 14.73 -0.78 -5.88
CA ALA A 98 13.47 -1.52 -5.80
C ALA A 98 12.34 -0.70 -6.42
N ASP A 99 11.33 -1.42 -6.96
CA ASP A 99 10.12 -0.79 -7.50
C ASP A 99 9.26 -0.18 -6.38
N ILE A 100 9.28 -0.83 -5.21
CA ILE A 100 8.50 -0.44 -4.03
C ILE A 100 9.38 -0.49 -2.79
N PHE A 101 9.35 0.56 -1.97
CA PHE A 101 9.90 0.54 -0.62
C PHE A 101 8.78 0.45 0.41
N SER A 102 8.92 -0.48 1.36
CA SER A 102 7.99 -0.64 2.48
C SER A 102 8.56 -0.06 3.77
N PHE A 103 7.73 0.67 4.47
CA PHE A 103 8.00 1.21 5.80
C PHE A 103 6.91 0.73 6.73
N SER A 104 7.27 0.28 7.92
CA SER A 104 6.29 -0.13 8.92
C SER A 104 6.55 0.47 10.28
N ARG A 105 5.49 0.66 11.04
CA ARG A 105 5.53 1.06 12.43
C ARG A 105 4.70 0.09 13.26
N SER A 106 5.34 -0.54 14.25
CA SER A 106 4.70 -1.41 15.22
C SER A 106 5.14 -1.02 16.62
N LYS A 107 4.21 -1.01 17.57
CA LYS A 107 4.45 -0.63 18.97
C LYS A 107 5.25 0.67 19.14
N GLY A 108 5.01 1.66 18.25
CA GLY A 108 5.67 2.96 18.27
C GLY A 108 7.10 3.00 17.70
N ALA A 109 7.67 1.87 17.32
CA ALA A 109 8.98 1.79 16.67
C ALA A 109 8.83 1.59 15.16
N PHE A 110 9.67 2.27 14.38
CA PHE A 110 9.80 2.02 12.96
C PHE A 110 10.68 0.78 12.76
N ALA A 111 10.18 -0.16 11.99
CA ALA A 111 10.92 -1.35 11.59
C ALA A 111 10.69 -1.62 10.09
N GLY A 112 11.63 -2.35 9.49
CA GLY A 112 11.41 -2.88 8.16
C GLY A 112 10.49 -4.08 8.21
N LEU A 113 9.54 -4.14 7.29
CA LEU A 113 8.65 -5.26 7.11
C LEU A 113 8.84 -5.83 5.71
N ALA A 114 9.29 -7.07 5.64
CA ALA A 114 9.34 -7.79 4.38
C ALA A 114 7.91 -8.16 3.95
N LEU A 115 7.53 -7.67 2.80
CA LEU A 115 6.23 -7.93 2.18
C LEU A 115 6.33 -8.85 0.96
N ASP A 116 7.52 -9.41 0.71
CA ASP A 116 7.71 -10.35 -0.38
C ASP A 116 6.77 -11.55 -0.26
N GLY A 117 6.18 -11.93 -1.39
CA GLY A 117 5.21 -13.00 -1.44
C GLY A 117 3.79 -12.60 -1.06
N SER A 118 3.58 -11.36 -0.59
CA SER A 118 2.24 -10.85 -0.33
C SER A 118 1.48 -10.61 -1.64
N VAL A 119 0.18 -10.88 -1.62
CA VAL A 119 -0.73 -10.59 -2.72
C VAL A 119 -1.51 -9.32 -2.40
N VAL A 120 -1.51 -8.40 -3.34
CA VAL A 120 -2.30 -7.17 -3.29
C VAL A 120 -3.47 -7.32 -4.25
N THR A 121 -4.68 -7.09 -3.75
CA THR A 121 -5.92 -7.27 -4.52
C THR A 121 -6.83 -6.06 -4.34
N THR A 122 -7.49 -5.63 -5.41
CA THR A 122 -8.47 -4.54 -5.36
C THR A 122 -9.69 -4.93 -4.53
N ARG A 123 -10.26 -3.96 -3.84
CA ARG A 123 -11.53 -4.11 -3.11
C ARG A 123 -12.68 -3.46 -3.85
N ASP A 124 -13.10 -4.06 -4.95
CA ASP A 124 -14.11 -3.49 -5.84
C ASP A 124 -15.42 -3.14 -5.12
N LYS A 125 -15.85 -3.98 -4.17
CA LYS A 125 -17.05 -3.69 -3.35
C LYS A 125 -16.88 -2.46 -2.48
N TRP A 126 -15.69 -2.22 -1.94
CA TRP A 126 -15.42 -1.02 -1.14
C TRP A 126 -15.29 0.21 -2.02
N ASN A 127 -14.64 0.09 -3.17
CA ASN A 127 -14.58 1.15 -4.16
C ASN A 127 -16.01 1.55 -4.59
N ALA A 128 -16.85 0.58 -4.94
CA ALA A 128 -18.22 0.83 -5.34
C ALA A 128 -19.05 1.49 -4.22
N ALA A 129 -18.93 1.02 -2.98
CA ALA A 129 -19.64 1.58 -1.84
C ALA A 129 -19.20 3.02 -1.54
N TYR A 130 -17.88 3.29 -1.62
CA TYR A 130 -17.32 4.60 -1.32
C TYR A 130 -17.71 5.66 -2.36
N TYR A 131 -17.72 5.29 -3.64
CA TYR A 131 -18.06 6.22 -4.74
C TYR A 131 -19.54 6.18 -5.15
N GLY A 132 -20.36 5.30 -4.56
CA GLY A 132 -21.78 5.15 -4.87
C GLY A 132 -22.08 4.55 -6.25
N LYS A 133 -21.06 4.04 -6.94
CA LYS A 133 -21.13 3.35 -8.24
C LYS A 133 -19.91 2.45 -8.43
N PRO A 134 -19.97 1.43 -9.31
CA PRO A 134 -18.80 0.66 -9.67
C PRO A 134 -17.64 1.58 -10.12
N ALA A 135 -16.47 1.39 -9.54
CA ALA A 135 -15.28 2.17 -9.85
C ALA A 135 -14.03 1.26 -9.79
N SER A 136 -13.36 1.14 -10.92
CA SER A 136 -12.09 0.42 -11.01
C SER A 136 -10.93 1.30 -10.53
N PRO A 137 -9.75 0.72 -10.23
CA PRO A 137 -8.56 1.51 -9.96
C PRO A 137 -8.21 2.51 -11.07
N VAL A 138 -8.46 2.15 -12.33
CA VAL A 138 -8.24 3.05 -13.47
C VAL A 138 -9.19 4.25 -13.41
N ASP A 139 -10.48 4.02 -13.08
CA ASP A 139 -11.48 5.09 -12.94
C ASP A 139 -11.11 6.07 -11.83
N ILE A 140 -10.53 5.56 -10.75
CA ILE A 140 -10.20 6.33 -9.55
C ILE A 140 -8.87 7.07 -9.73
N LEU A 141 -7.83 6.35 -10.18
CA LEU A 141 -6.43 6.80 -10.11
C LEU A 141 -5.92 7.44 -11.41
N VAL A 142 -6.54 7.12 -12.55
CA VAL A 142 -6.07 7.54 -13.87
C VAL A 142 -7.04 8.49 -14.55
N THR A 143 -8.29 8.08 -14.72
CA THR A 143 -9.29 8.89 -15.43
C THR A 143 -10.00 9.90 -14.52
N HIS A 144 -9.86 9.75 -13.18
CA HIS A 144 -10.48 10.62 -12.17
C HIS A 144 -11.99 10.80 -12.39
N SER A 145 -12.66 9.71 -12.83
CA SER A 145 -14.09 9.75 -13.19
C SER A 145 -15.04 9.64 -11.99
N VAL A 146 -14.48 9.48 -10.79
CA VAL A 146 -15.19 9.41 -9.52
C VAL A 146 -14.56 10.33 -8.49
N SER A 147 -15.35 10.82 -7.54
CA SER A 147 -14.86 11.61 -6.41
C SER A 147 -15.72 11.39 -5.18
N ASN A 148 -15.14 11.60 -4.01
CA ASN A 148 -15.84 11.59 -2.74
C ASN A 148 -15.26 12.67 -1.81
N PRO A 149 -16.07 13.60 -1.27
CA PRO A 149 -15.59 14.64 -0.36
C PRO A 149 -14.84 14.11 0.87
N GLY A 150 -15.12 12.88 1.28
CA GLY A 150 -14.44 12.22 2.41
C GLY A 150 -12.94 12.01 2.20
N SER A 151 -12.43 12.09 0.98
CA SER A 151 -11.00 11.96 0.67
C SER A 151 -10.18 13.24 0.87
N ALA A 152 -10.84 14.39 1.03
CA ALA A 152 -10.18 15.69 1.03
C ALA A 152 -9.10 15.84 2.11
N GLU A 153 -9.36 15.33 3.31
CA GLU A 153 -8.40 15.39 4.42
C GLU A 153 -7.18 14.49 4.17
N LEU A 154 -7.39 13.28 3.64
CA LEU A 154 -6.31 12.38 3.24
C LEU A 154 -5.41 13.04 2.20
N SER A 155 -5.99 13.56 1.12
CA SER A 155 -5.25 14.22 0.04
C SER A 155 -4.46 15.43 0.55
N LYS A 156 -5.06 16.25 1.42
CA LYS A 156 -4.40 17.40 2.06
C LYS A 156 -3.23 16.97 2.95
N THR A 157 -3.43 15.94 3.75
CA THR A 157 -2.40 15.42 4.65
C THR A 157 -1.23 14.87 3.86
N VAL A 158 -1.49 14.05 2.84
CA VAL A 158 -0.42 13.49 2.02
C VAL A 158 0.33 14.59 1.25
N ALA A 159 -0.36 15.56 0.69
CA ALA A 159 0.25 16.70 0.00
C ALA A 159 1.18 17.53 0.92
N LYS A 160 0.91 17.54 2.22
CA LYS A 160 1.75 18.22 3.21
C LYS A 160 3.06 17.49 3.50
N TYR A 161 3.02 16.16 3.57
CA TYR A 161 4.13 15.34 4.07
C TYR A 161 4.88 14.56 2.98
N ALA A 162 4.30 14.32 1.82
CA ALA A 162 4.90 13.61 0.71
C ALA A 162 5.49 14.57 -0.35
N LYS A 163 6.35 15.49 0.11
CA LYS A 163 7.09 16.44 -0.75
C LYS A 163 8.45 15.88 -1.11
#